data_4612181613204949da5e9a5f6ca5c80e
#
_entry.id   4612181613204949da5e9a5f6ca5c80e
#
_cell.length_a   1.000
_cell.length_b   1.000
_cell.length_c   1.000
_cell.angle_alpha   90.00
_cell.angle_beta   90.00
_cell.angle_gamma   90.00
#
_symmetry.space_group_name_H-M   'P 1'
#
loop_
_entity.id
_entity.type
_entity.pdbx_description
1 polymer ?
#
loop_
_entity_poly.entity_id
_entity_poly.type
_entity_poly.pdbx_seq_one_letter_code
_entity_poly.pdbx_strand_id
1 'polypeptide(L)'
;MNNNDLFQASRRRFLAQLGGLTVAGMLGPSLLTPRRATAAQAATDAVISKEGILTGSHWGAIRATVKDGRFVAAKPFELDKYPSKMIAGLPDHVHNAARIRYPMVRVDWLRKRHLSDTSQRGDNRFVRVSWDEALDMFYEELERVQKTHGPSALLTASGWQSTGMFHNASGMLAKAIALHGNSVGTGGDYSTGAAQVILPRVVGSMEVYEQQTSWPLVLQNSKTIVLWGSDLLKNQQANWWCPDHDVYEYYAQLKAKVAAGEIEVISIDPVVTSTHEY
;
A
#
# COMPACT_ATOMS: atom_id res chain seq x y z
N MET A 1 35.41 24.73 5.74
CA MET A 1 34.04 24.34 5.93
C MET A 1 34.00 23.40 7.14
N ASN A 2 33.19 23.68 8.12
CA ASN A 2 33.12 22.92 9.36
C ASN A 2 32.35 21.60 9.07
N ASN A 3 32.66 20.51 9.75
CA ASN A 3 31.97 19.21 9.57
C ASN A 3 30.44 19.32 9.71
N ASN A 4 29.98 20.23 10.54
CA ASN A 4 28.55 20.53 10.71
C ASN A 4 27.89 21.10 9.44
N ASP A 5 28.60 21.93 8.66
CA ASP A 5 28.06 22.54 7.43
C ASP A 5 27.91 21.51 6.31
N LEU A 6 28.87 20.56 6.23
CA LEU A 6 28.80 19.46 5.29
C LEU A 6 27.67 18.48 5.66
N PHE A 7 27.49 18.24 6.94
CA PHE A 7 26.43 17.39 7.47
C PHE A 7 25.03 17.99 7.17
N GLN A 8 24.84 19.28 7.47
CA GLN A 8 23.59 19.98 7.18
C GLN A 8 23.30 20.05 5.67
N ALA A 9 24.32 20.21 4.83
CA ALA A 9 24.18 20.20 3.38
C ALA A 9 23.78 18.82 2.84
N SER A 10 24.35 17.74 3.38
CA SER A 10 24.02 16.36 3.02
C SER A 10 22.59 15.98 3.44
N ARG A 11 22.19 16.37 4.66
CA ARG A 11 20.83 16.22 5.18
C ARG A 11 19.79 16.94 4.32
N ARG A 12 20.04 18.21 4.00
CA ARG A 12 19.16 19.00 3.13
C ARG A 12 19.02 18.38 1.75
N ARG A 13 20.08 17.80 1.20
CA ARG A 13 20.04 17.07 -0.08
C ARG A 13 19.19 15.79 0.05
N PHE A 14 19.36 15.01 1.11
CA PHE A 14 18.60 13.80 1.36
C PHE A 14 17.10 14.12 1.52
N LEU A 15 16.75 15.11 2.33
CA LEU A 15 15.36 15.54 2.52
C LEU A 15 14.77 16.19 1.27
N ALA A 16 15.55 16.94 0.51
CA ALA A 16 15.13 17.51 -0.77
C ALA A 16 14.91 16.42 -1.84
N GLN A 17 15.69 15.34 -1.80
CA GLN A 17 15.50 14.18 -2.67
C GLN A 17 14.23 13.41 -2.31
N LEU A 18 13.89 13.30 -1.02
CA LEU A 18 12.61 12.75 -0.56
C LEU A 18 11.42 13.61 -0.99
N GLY A 19 11.54 14.94 -0.92
CA GLY A 19 10.48 15.89 -1.31
C GLY A 19 10.48 16.26 -2.80
N GLY A 20 11.65 16.35 -3.43
CA GLY A 20 11.82 16.84 -4.80
C GLY A 20 11.41 15.85 -5.89
N LEU A 21 11.41 14.54 -5.60
CA LEU A 21 10.92 13.52 -6.54
C LEU A 21 9.40 13.59 -6.77
N THR A 22 8.68 14.28 -5.89
CA THR A 22 7.24 14.47 -6.03
C THR A 22 6.83 15.56 -7.02
N VAL A 23 7.71 16.51 -7.33
CA VAL A 23 7.39 17.68 -8.16
C VAL A 23 8.17 17.71 -9.48
N ALA A 24 9.43 17.30 -9.49
CA ALA A 24 10.29 17.46 -10.68
C ALA A 24 10.10 16.38 -11.76
N GLY A 25 9.52 15.22 -11.44
CA GLY A 25 9.25 14.16 -12.41
C GLY A 25 8.06 14.41 -13.35
N MET A 26 7.28 15.46 -13.11
CA MET A 26 6.07 15.78 -13.89
C MET A 26 6.15 17.08 -14.70
N LEU A 27 7.21 17.87 -14.58
CA LEU A 27 7.33 19.14 -15.27
C LEU A 27 8.56 19.16 -16.19
N GLY A 28 8.51 18.38 -17.28
CA GLY A 28 9.27 18.74 -18.48
C GLY A 28 8.70 20.04 -19.06
N PRO A 29 9.53 20.87 -19.74
CA PRO A 29 9.04 22.10 -20.38
C PRO A 29 8.20 21.75 -21.60
N SER A 30 6.96 21.35 -21.41
CA SER A 30 6.00 21.24 -22.50
C SER A 30 5.11 22.45 -22.46
N LEU A 31 5.15 23.21 -23.56
CA LEU A 31 4.28 24.32 -23.88
C LEU A 31 2.82 23.95 -23.53
N LEU A 32 2.34 24.43 -22.38
CA LEU A 32 0.97 24.28 -21.95
C LEU A 32 0.10 25.16 -22.85
N THR A 33 -0.52 24.55 -23.84
CA THR A 33 -1.61 25.21 -24.57
C THR A 33 -2.79 25.46 -23.62
N PRO A 34 -3.59 26.52 -23.80
CA PRO A 34 -4.75 26.82 -22.94
C PRO A 34 -5.70 25.62 -22.74
N ARG A 35 -5.75 24.73 -23.72
CA ARG A 35 -6.58 23.50 -23.69
C ARG A 35 -6.08 22.44 -22.70
N ARG A 36 -4.76 22.40 -22.43
CA ARG A 36 -4.17 21.49 -21.41
C ARG A 36 -4.37 22.02 -19.99
N ALA A 37 -4.34 23.32 -19.82
CA ALA A 37 -4.62 23.96 -18.53
C ALA A 37 -6.07 23.72 -18.08
N THR A 38 -7.05 23.84 -19.00
CA THR A 38 -8.46 23.55 -18.68
C THR A 38 -8.74 22.09 -18.38
N ALA A 39 -8.08 21.15 -19.07
CA ALA A 39 -8.20 19.73 -18.77
C ALA A 39 -7.57 19.35 -17.40
N ALA A 40 -6.43 19.95 -17.07
CA ALA A 40 -5.79 19.76 -15.77
C ALA A 40 -6.64 20.37 -14.63
N GLN A 41 -7.25 21.53 -14.84
CA GLN A 41 -8.15 22.15 -13.86
C GLN A 41 -9.41 21.31 -13.66
N ALA A 42 -10.06 20.86 -14.74
CA ALA A 42 -11.21 19.96 -14.65
C ALA A 42 -10.90 18.65 -13.93
N ALA A 43 -9.71 18.08 -14.16
CA ALA A 43 -9.26 16.89 -13.44
C ALA A 43 -9.03 17.18 -11.94
N THR A 44 -8.48 18.35 -11.60
CA THR A 44 -8.33 18.77 -10.21
C THR A 44 -9.67 18.99 -9.54
N ASP A 45 -10.61 19.63 -10.22
CA ASP A 45 -11.96 19.87 -9.71
C ASP A 45 -12.75 18.56 -9.50
N ALA A 46 -12.53 17.58 -10.36
CA ALA A 46 -13.10 16.24 -10.19
C ALA A 46 -12.53 15.50 -8.97
N VAL A 47 -11.24 15.72 -8.65
CA VAL A 47 -10.58 15.13 -7.46
C VAL A 47 -11.06 15.84 -6.18
N ILE A 48 -11.24 17.18 -6.23
CA ILE A 48 -11.65 17.99 -5.08
C ILE A 48 -13.08 18.49 -5.36
N SER A 49 -14.07 17.68 -5.02
CA SER A 49 -15.47 18.05 -5.13
C SER A 49 -16.04 18.54 -3.80
N LYS A 50 -17.28 19.09 -3.82
CA LYS A 50 -18.01 19.40 -2.58
C LYS A 50 -18.27 18.16 -1.70
N GLU A 51 -18.17 16.98 -2.27
CA GLU A 51 -18.37 15.70 -1.57
C GLU A 51 -17.10 15.19 -0.87
N GLY A 52 -15.94 15.82 -1.08
CA GLY A 52 -14.67 15.49 -0.48
C GLY A 52 -13.57 15.18 -1.49
N ILE A 53 -12.40 14.88 -0.98
CA ILE A 53 -11.20 14.58 -1.77
C ILE A 53 -11.26 13.11 -2.22
N LEU A 54 -11.20 12.87 -3.53
CA LEU A 54 -11.12 11.52 -4.06
C LEU A 54 -9.75 10.91 -3.77
N THR A 55 -9.75 9.74 -3.13
CA THR A 55 -8.55 8.97 -2.87
C THR A 55 -8.86 7.47 -2.84
N GLY A 56 -7.84 6.63 -2.77
CA GLY A 56 -7.99 5.18 -2.66
C GLY A 56 -7.73 4.66 -1.25
N SER A 57 -8.30 3.50 -0.98
CA SER A 57 -8.01 2.69 0.20
C SER A 57 -8.00 1.20 -0.17
N HIS A 58 -7.55 0.34 0.74
CA HIS A 58 -7.67 -1.13 0.54
C HIS A 58 -9.12 -1.63 0.52
N TRP A 59 -10.07 -0.77 0.88
CA TRP A 59 -11.51 -1.05 0.94
C TRP A 59 -12.29 -0.44 -0.22
N GLY A 60 -11.60 0.14 -1.20
CA GLY A 60 -12.18 0.82 -2.35
C GLY A 60 -11.82 2.30 -2.44
N ALA A 61 -12.28 2.93 -3.51
CA ALA A 61 -12.17 4.36 -3.70
C ALA A 61 -13.14 5.11 -2.78
N ILE A 62 -12.69 6.24 -2.25
CA ILE A 62 -13.44 7.02 -1.26
C ILE A 62 -13.38 8.51 -1.55
N ARG A 63 -14.39 9.22 -1.06
CA ARG A 63 -14.40 10.68 -0.85
C ARG A 63 -14.04 10.97 0.60
N ALA A 64 -12.85 11.50 0.85
CA ALA A 64 -12.38 11.87 2.18
C ALA A 64 -12.83 13.29 2.54
N THR A 65 -13.53 13.45 3.65
CA THR A 65 -13.89 14.76 4.19
C THR A 65 -12.86 15.17 5.24
N VAL A 66 -12.23 16.32 5.02
CA VAL A 66 -11.26 16.91 5.96
C VAL A 66 -11.81 18.22 6.47
N LYS A 67 -11.88 18.39 7.80
CA LYS A 67 -12.25 19.64 8.48
C LYS A 67 -11.13 20.03 9.43
N ASP A 68 -10.67 21.26 9.34
CA ASP A 68 -9.59 21.82 10.18
C ASP A 68 -8.35 20.91 10.24
N GLY A 69 -7.94 20.39 9.09
CA GLY A 69 -6.81 19.46 8.96
C GLY A 69 -7.07 18.05 9.50
N ARG A 70 -8.30 17.74 9.92
CA ARG A 70 -8.68 16.44 10.48
C ARG A 70 -9.55 15.66 9.50
N PHE A 71 -9.19 14.42 9.20
CA PHE A 71 -10.02 13.48 8.45
C PHE A 71 -11.19 13.05 9.32
N VAL A 72 -12.41 13.45 8.95
CA VAL A 72 -13.62 13.29 9.79
C VAL A 72 -14.64 12.32 9.22
N ALA A 73 -14.61 12.08 7.91
CA ALA A 73 -15.50 11.11 7.28
C ALA A 73 -14.91 10.54 6.00
N ALA A 74 -15.24 9.29 5.71
CA ALA A 74 -15.03 8.63 4.43
C ALA A 74 -16.38 8.22 3.86
N LYS A 75 -16.66 8.64 2.62
CA LYS A 75 -17.81 8.17 1.85
C LYS A 75 -17.30 7.26 0.74
N PRO A 76 -18.02 6.19 0.39
CA PRO A 76 -17.70 5.42 -0.82
C PRO A 76 -17.68 6.30 -2.05
N PHE A 77 -16.88 5.92 -3.03
CA PHE A 77 -16.91 6.52 -4.35
C PHE A 77 -18.27 6.27 -5.01
N GLU A 78 -18.83 7.29 -5.65
CA GLU A 78 -20.19 7.29 -6.18
C GLU A 78 -20.47 6.26 -7.29
N LEU A 79 -19.40 5.76 -7.94
CA LEU A 79 -19.53 4.72 -8.96
C LEU A 79 -19.28 3.30 -8.41
N ASP A 80 -18.90 3.19 -7.13
CA ASP A 80 -18.78 1.89 -6.47
C ASP A 80 -20.17 1.40 -6.05
N LYS A 81 -20.69 0.40 -6.76
CA LYS A 81 -22.03 -0.15 -6.52
C LYS A 81 -22.14 -1.03 -5.28
N TYR A 82 -21.00 -1.55 -4.82
CA TYR A 82 -20.90 -2.53 -3.73
C TYR A 82 -19.84 -2.14 -2.67
N PRO A 83 -19.91 -0.93 -2.14
CA PRO A 83 -18.84 -0.41 -1.29
C PRO A 83 -18.70 -1.23 0.00
N SER A 84 -17.45 -1.44 0.40
CA SER A 84 -17.15 -2.11 1.67
C SER A 84 -17.64 -1.27 2.86
N LYS A 85 -18.30 -1.92 3.82
CA LYS A 85 -18.73 -1.29 5.09
C LYS A 85 -17.54 -0.81 5.93
N MET A 86 -16.33 -1.32 5.69
CA MET A 86 -15.12 -0.93 6.40
C MET A 86 -14.69 0.50 6.10
N ILE A 87 -15.15 1.09 5.00
CA ILE A 87 -14.86 2.48 4.62
C ILE A 87 -15.26 3.45 5.73
N ALA A 88 -16.39 3.23 6.38
CA ALA A 88 -16.89 4.10 7.44
C ALA A 88 -15.95 4.17 8.67
N GLY A 89 -15.15 3.13 8.92
CA GLY A 89 -14.18 3.08 10.02
C GLY A 89 -12.84 3.77 9.75
N LEU A 90 -12.57 4.22 8.52
CA LEU A 90 -11.27 4.80 8.16
C LEU A 90 -10.87 6.03 9.00
N PRO A 91 -11.77 6.99 9.33
CA PRO A 91 -11.40 8.10 10.20
C PRO A 91 -10.93 7.64 11.59
N ASP A 92 -11.56 6.62 12.16
CA ASP A 92 -11.17 6.06 13.45
C ASP A 92 -9.81 5.38 13.40
N HIS A 93 -9.48 4.70 12.30
CA HIS A 93 -8.14 4.15 12.10
C HIS A 93 -7.06 5.24 12.13
N VAL A 94 -7.34 6.40 11.54
CA VAL A 94 -6.37 7.52 11.52
C VAL A 94 -6.25 8.20 12.88
N HIS A 95 -7.35 8.28 13.63
CA HIS A 95 -7.41 9.08 14.87
C HIS A 95 -7.50 8.26 16.15
N ASN A 96 -7.41 6.94 16.06
CA ASN A 96 -7.44 6.05 17.21
C ASN A 96 -6.34 6.37 18.23
N ALA A 97 -6.66 6.21 19.52
CA ALA A 97 -5.71 6.46 20.60
C ALA A 97 -4.52 5.47 20.57
N ALA A 98 -4.71 4.26 20.05
CA ALA A 98 -3.64 3.27 19.91
C ALA A 98 -2.65 3.60 18.78
N ARG A 99 -2.99 4.54 17.89
CA ARG A 99 -2.10 4.92 16.79
C ARG A 99 -0.90 5.72 17.32
N ILE A 100 0.29 5.36 16.87
CA ILE A 100 1.51 6.15 17.09
C ILE A 100 1.37 7.46 16.31
N ARG A 101 1.37 8.59 17.02
CA ARG A 101 1.12 9.92 16.43
C ARG A 101 2.38 10.73 16.18
N TYR A 102 3.46 10.38 16.85
CA TYR A 102 4.71 11.14 16.85
C TYR A 102 5.88 10.18 16.72
N PRO A 103 7.02 10.66 16.20
CA PRO A 103 8.26 9.90 16.28
C PRO A 103 8.61 9.64 17.75
N MET A 104 8.93 8.40 18.03
CA MET A 104 9.29 7.93 19.37
C MET A 104 10.61 7.20 19.30
N VAL A 105 11.52 7.50 20.22
CA VAL A 105 12.85 6.87 20.27
C VAL A 105 13.04 6.21 21.63
N ARG A 106 13.64 5.04 21.64
CA ARG A 106 13.97 4.34 22.89
C ARG A 106 14.99 5.13 23.69
N VAL A 107 14.77 5.20 24.99
CA VAL A 107 15.64 5.97 25.92
C VAL A 107 17.10 5.48 25.82
N ASP A 108 17.32 4.18 25.76
CA ASP A 108 18.68 3.63 25.67
C ASP A 108 19.35 3.95 24.35
N TRP A 109 18.58 3.98 23.24
CA TRP A 109 19.07 4.45 21.94
C TRP A 109 19.53 5.91 21.97
N LEU A 110 18.78 6.79 22.61
CA LEU A 110 19.17 8.20 22.76
C LEU A 110 20.51 8.34 23.48
N ARG A 111 20.77 7.47 24.45
CA ARG A 111 21.99 7.50 25.27
C ARG A 111 23.19 6.84 24.60
N LYS A 112 22.98 5.69 23.96
CA LYS A 112 24.06 4.80 23.52
C LYS A 112 24.11 4.55 22.02
N ARG A 113 23.12 5.03 21.25
CA ARG A 113 23.00 4.81 19.80
C ARG A 113 23.06 3.31 19.45
N HIS A 114 23.87 2.92 18.50
CA HIS A 114 24.03 1.53 18.05
C HIS A 114 24.58 0.57 19.15
N LEU A 115 25.08 1.11 20.25
CA LEU A 115 25.51 0.32 21.43
C LEU A 115 24.36 0.12 22.43
N SER A 116 23.13 0.47 22.09
CA SER A 116 21.97 0.27 22.96
C SER A 116 21.73 -1.22 23.22
N ASP A 117 21.23 -1.50 24.45
CA ASP A 117 20.90 -2.87 24.86
C ASP A 117 19.63 -3.35 24.14
N THR A 118 19.80 -4.35 23.29
CA THR A 118 18.68 -4.94 22.52
C THR A 118 17.86 -5.93 23.33
N SER A 119 18.33 -6.40 24.48
CA SER A 119 17.57 -7.28 25.39
C SER A 119 16.31 -6.60 25.92
N GLN A 120 16.32 -5.27 25.93
CA GLN A 120 15.19 -4.44 26.39
C GLN A 120 14.18 -4.08 25.28
N ARG A 121 14.19 -4.76 24.15
CA ARG A 121 13.14 -4.66 23.16
C ARG A 121 11.83 -5.18 23.78
N GLY A 122 10.73 -4.44 23.59
CA GLY A 122 9.45 -4.72 24.26
C GLY A 122 9.25 -3.95 25.56
N ASP A 123 10.28 -3.39 26.14
CA ASP A 123 10.14 -2.42 27.23
C ASP A 123 9.69 -1.06 26.66
N ASN A 124 8.57 -0.54 27.18
CA ASN A 124 7.88 0.64 26.65
C ASN A 124 8.55 1.98 27.06
N ARG A 125 9.84 2.00 27.27
CA ARG A 125 10.58 3.22 27.59
C ARG A 125 10.95 3.99 26.33
N PHE A 126 9.98 4.76 25.81
CA PHE A 126 10.14 5.63 24.67
C PHE A 126 9.98 7.09 25.07
N VAL A 127 10.69 7.97 24.39
CA VAL A 127 10.51 9.42 24.47
C VAL A 127 10.11 9.96 23.10
N ARG A 128 9.24 10.94 23.12
CA ARG A 128 8.87 11.69 21.93
C ARG A 128 10.03 12.58 21.51
N VAL A 129 10.29 12.60 20.21
CA VAL A 129 11.25 13.51 19.53
C VAL A 129 10.54 14.26 18.41
N SER A 130 11.16 15.30 17.89
CA SER A 130 10.71 15.94 16.66
C SER A 130 10.99 15.04 15.44
N TRP A 131 10.32 15.32 14.31
CA TRP A 131 10.64 14.65 13.05
C TRP A 131 12.08 14.94 12.61
N ASP A 132 12.57 16.13 12.82
CA ASP A 132 13.95 16.50 12.47
C ASP A 132 14.95 15.66 13.26
N GLU A 133 14.79 15.55 14.58
CA GLU A 133 15.65 14.70 15.42
C GLU A 133 15.57 13.22 15.03
N ALA A 134 14.38 12.72 14.72
CA ALA A 134 14.21 11.33 14.29
C ALA A 134 14.92 11.06 12.96
N LEU A 135 14.79 11.95 11.99
CA LEU A 135 15.41 11.84 10.68
C LEU A 135 16.93 12.00 10.76
N ASP A 136 17.42 12.88 11.62
CA ASP A 136 18.87 13.02 11.85
C ASP A 136 19.46 11.72 12.43
N MET A 137 18.85 11.17 13.47
CA MET A 137 19.29 9.90 14.04
C MET A 137 19.22 8.74 13.04
N PHE A 138 18.18 8.70 12.23
CA PHE A 138 18.04 7.68 11.18
C PHE A 138 19.14 7.83 10.13
N TYR A 139 19.39 9.05 9.67
CA TYR A 139 20.42 9.33 8.68
C TYR A 139 21.84 9.03 9.18
N GLU A 140 22.16 9.45 10.41
CA GLU A 140 23.43 9.15 11.06
C GLU A 140 23.72 7.64 11.11
N GLU A 141 22.70 6.86 11.49
CA GLU A 141 22.86 5.41 11.59
C GLU A 141 22.94 4.75 10.21
N LEU A 142 22.15 5.21 9.24
CA LEU A 142 22.23 4.76 7.86
C LEU A 142 23.65 4.96 7.29
N GLU A 143 24.21 6.17 7.45
CA GLU A 143 25.56 6.48 7.03
C GLU A 143 26.60 5.62 7.76
N ARG A 144 26.47 5.47 9.08
CA ARG A 144 27.37 4.66 9.87
C ARG A 144 27.44 3.23 9.35
N VAL A 145 26.28 2.60 9.17
CA VAL A 145 26.18 1.21 8.70
C VAL A 145 26.78 1.07 7.30
N GLN A 146 26.42 1.95 6.38
CA GLN A 146 26.95 1.89 5.00
C GLN A 146 28.45 2.14 4.93
N LYS A 147 28.97 3.10 5.69
CA LYS A 147 30.43 3.39 5.72
C LYS A 147 31.23 2.26 6.36
N THR A 148 30.66 1.60 7.38
CA THR A 148 31.37 0.56 8.14
C THR A 148 31.27 -0.82 7.49
N HIS A 149 30.11 -1.16 6.91
CA HIS A 149 29.79 -2.51 6.47
C HIS A 149 29.38 -2.62 5.00
N GLY A 150 29.23 -1.46 4.31
CA GLY A 150 28.76 -1.40 2.94
C GLY A 150 27.23 -1.48 2.80
N PRO A 151 26.70 -1.24 1.59
CA PRO A 151 25.27 -1.21 1.34
C PRO A 151 24.57 -2.57 1.54
N SER A 152 25.29 -3.67 1.41
CA SER A 152 24.76 -5.02 1.63
C SER A 152 24.41 -5.31 3.11
N ALA A 153 24.84 -4.48 4.03
CA ALA A 153 24.44 -4.57 5.44
C ALA A 153 23.05 -3.98 5.74
N LEU A 154 22.45 -3.31 4.76
CA LEU A 154 21.12 -2.77 4.87
C LEU A 154 20.11 -3.68 4.15
N LEU A 155 19.16 -4.20 4.89
CA LEU A 155 18.01 -4.92 4.35
C LEU A 155 16.81 -3.98 4.31
N THR A 156 16.29 -3.71 3.11
CA THR A 156 15.00 -3.04 2.95
C THR A 156 13.92 -4.09 2.69
N ALA A 157 13.04 -4.25 3.65
CA ALA A 157 11.83 -5.05 3.46
C ALA A 157 10.69 -4.11 3.07
N SER A 158 9.89 -4.52 2.09
CA SER A 158 8.63 -3.86 1.82
C SER A 158 7.66 -4.16 2.96
N GLY A 159 6.99 -3.14 3.48
CA GLY A 159 5.81 -3.33 4.29
C GLY A 159 4.63 -3.73 3.41
N TRP A 160 3.47 -3.93 4.04
CA TRP A 160 2.24 -4.18 3.29
C TRP A 160 1.91 -3.02 2.36
N GLN A 161 1.30 -3.35 1.22
CA GLN A 161 0.99 -2.39 0.17
C GLN A 161 0.04 -1.29 0.66
N SER A 162 0.22 -0.10 0.12
CA SER A 162 -0.74 0.98 0.22
C SER A 162 -1.14 1.44 -1.18
N THR A 163 -2.27 2.11 -1.30
CA THR A 163 -2.80 2.54 -2.58
C THR A 163 -1.91 3.58 -3.26
N GLY A 164 -1.49 3.28 -4.48
CA GLY A 164 -0.80 4.22 -5.37
C GLY A 164 0.66 4.50 -5.01
N MET A 165 1.28 5.30 -5.87
CA MET A 165 2.71 5.62 -5.79
C MET A 165 3.07 6.47 -4.56
N PHE A 166 2.25 7.48 -4.26
CA PHE A 166 2.53 8.44 -3.19
C PHE A 166 2.14 7.96 -1.80
N HIS A 167 1.28 6.94 -1.73
CA HIS A 167 0.84 6.36 -0.47
C HIS A 167 1.61 5.08 -0.10
N ASN A 168 2.58 4.70 -0.90
CA ASN A 168 3.45 3.55 -0.65
C ASN A 168 4.67 3.95 0.17
N ALA A 169 4.51 4.00 1.49
CA ALA A 169 5.57 4.41 2.42
C ALA A 169 6.82 3.53 2.33
N SER A 170 6.66 2.21 2.19
CA SER A 170 7.79 1.27 2.07
C SER A 170 8.55 1.45 0.75
N GLY A 171 7.84 1.64 -0.36
CA GLY A 171 8.47 1.95 -1.65
C GLY A 171 9.19 3.30 -1.65
N MET A 172 8.65 4.31 -0.96
CA MET A 172 9.30 5.62 -0.81
C MET A 172 10.57 5.50 0.05
N LEU A 173 10.52 4.74 1.15
CA LEU A 173 11.71 4.48 1.97
C LEU A 173 12.79 3.73 1.19
N ALA A 174 12.43 2.69 0.46
CA ALA A 174 13.38 1.93 -0.37
C ALA A 174 14.04 2.82 -1.43
N LYS A 175 13.28 3.71 -2.07
CA LYS A 175 13.85 4.71 -3.01
C LYS A 175 14.80 5.67 -2.32
N ALA A 176 14.47 6.17 -1.13
CA ALA A 176 15.33 7.06 -0.37
C ALA A 176 16.66 6.39 -0.03
N ILE A 177 16.63 5.13 0.43
CA ILE A 177 17.83 4.35 0.74
C ILE A 177 18.64 4.06 -0.52
N ALA A 178 17.99 3.72 -1.64
CA ALA A 178 18.68 3.50 -2.91
C ALA A 178 19.41 4.75 -3.41
N LEU A 179 18.83 5.94 -3.24
CA LEU A 179 19.48 7.21 -3.57
C LEU A 179 20.69 7.53 -2.65
N HIS A 180 20.67 7.02 -1.43
CA HIS A 180 21.77 7.24 -0.48
C HIS A 180 22.95 6.30 -0.69
N GLY A 181 22.75 5.11 -1.22
CA GLY A 181 23.87 4.17 -1.44
C GLY A 181 23.44 2.72 -1.63
N ASN A 182 22.14 2.51 -1.80
CA ASN A 182 21.59 1.18 -2.05
C ASN A 182 21.45 0.27 -0.80
N SER A 183 20.82 -0.88 -1.02
CA SER A 183 20.54 -1.87 0.01
C SER A 183 20.23 -3.23 -0.62
N VAL A 184 20.14 -4.27 0.19
CA VAL A 184 19.62 -5.58 -0.23
C VAL A 184 18.11 -5.60 -0.06
N GLY A 185 17.41 -6.11 -1.04
CA GLY A 185 15.97 -6.39 -0.96
C GLY A 185 15.68 -7.86 -0.63
N THR A 186 14.42 -8.16 -0.41
CA THR A 186 13.93 -9.54 -0.29
C THR A 186 13.44 -10.05 -1.64
N GLY A 187 13.70 -11.31 -1.97
CA GLY A 187 13.12 -12.00 -3.12
C GLY A 187 12.05 -12.98 -2.67
N GLY A 188 10.95 -13.07 -3.45
CA GLY A 188 9.82 -13.93 -3.11
C GLY A 188 9.00 -13.42 -1.92
N ASP A 189 8.06 -14.21 -1.49
CA ASP A 189 7.21 -13.94 -0.33
C ASP A 189 6.88 -15.24 0.43
N TYR A 190 6.28 -15.10 1.61
CA TYR A 190 5.84 -16.26 2.40
C TYR A 190 4.44 -16.77 2.00
N SER A 191 3.64 -15.93 1.35
CA SER A 191 2.27 -16.27 0.99
C SER A 191 2.23 -17.24 -0.19
N THR A 192 3.04 -17.02 -1.20
CA THR A 192 2.99 -17.70 -2.50
C THR A 192 4.36 -18.15 -3.01
N GLY A 193 5.44 -17.91 -2.26
CA GLY A 193 6.80 -18.21 -2.70
C GLY A 193 7.03 -19.67 -3.10
N ALA A 194 6.41 -20.62 -2.40
CA ALA A 194 6.46 -22.03 -2.77
C ALA A 194 5.80 -22.29 -4.14
N ALA A 195 4.63 -21.71 -4.39
CA ALA A 195 3.97 -21.79 -5.69
C ALA A 195 4.80 -21.15 -6.82
N GLN A 196 5.39 -19.98 -6.55
CA GLN A 196 6.27 -19.29 -7.51
C GLN A 196 7.48 -20.14 -7.93
N VAL A 197 7.98 -20.98 -7.04
CA VAL A 197 9.10 -21.89 -7.34
C VAL A 197 8.64 -23.16 -8.06
N ILE A 198 7.51 -23.71 -7.69
CA ILE A 198 7.05 -25.04 -8.15
C ILE A 198 6.26 -24.95 -9.46
N LEU A 199 5.33 -23.99 -9.60
CA LEU A 199 4.45 -23.91 -10.77
C LEU A 199 5.19 -23.86 -12.11
N PRO A 200 6.28 -23.11 -12.29
CA PRO A 200 7.03 -23.15 -13.55
C PRO A 200 7.59 -24.53 -13.91
N ARG A 201 7.85 -25.36 -12.90
CA ARG A 201 8.40 -26.72 -13.09
C ARG A 201 7.32 -27.78 -13.33
N VAL A 202 6.10 -27.53 -12.86
CA VAL A 202 4.98 -28.47 -13.00
C VAL A 202 4.12 -28.16 -14.24
N VAL A 203 3.79 -26.88 -14.44
CA VAL A 203 2.91 -26.44 -15.53
C VAL A 203 3.60 -25.56 -16.58
N GLY A 204 4.91 -25.32 -16.42
CA GLY A 204 5.74 -24.62 -17.41
C GLY A 204 5.70 -23.09 -17.33
N SER A 205 4.84 -22.49 -16.51
CA SER A 205 4.65 -21.04 -16.46
C SER A 205 4.18 -20.56 -15.09
N MET A 206 4.44 -19.28 -14.80
CA MET A 206 3.86 -18.54 -13.69
C MET A 206 2.48 -17.95 -13.99
N GLU A 207 2.04 -17.99 -15.21
CA GLU A 207 0.75 -17.38 -15.65
C GLU A 207 -0.44 -17.92 -14.87
N VAL A 208 -0.39 -19.19 -14.47
CA VAL A 208 -1.42 -19.81 -13.61
C VAL A 208 -1.61 -19.08 -12.29
N TYR A 209 -0.56 -18.40 -11.83
CA TYR A 209 -0.58 -17.62 -10.58
C TYR A 209 -0.73 -16.11 -10.84
N GLU A 210 -0.01 -15.56 -11.83
CA GLU A 210 0.11 -14.11 -12.03
C GLU A 210 -0.97 -13.53 -12.95
N GLN A 211 -1.40 -14.29 -13.94
CA GLN A 211 -2.42 -13.85 -14.91
C GLN A 211 -3.68 -14.70 -14.79
N GLN A 212 -4.47 -14.37 -13.81
CA GLN A 212 -5.71 -15.09 -13.56
C GLN A 212 -6.74 -14.81 -14.67
N THR A 213 -7.52 -15.84 -15.01
CA THR A 213 -8.61 -15.71 -15.96
C THR A 213 -9.68 -14.75 -15.42
N SER A 214 -10.08 -13.79 -16.24
CA SER A 214 -11.09 -12.81 -15.84
C SER A 214 -12.49 -13.45 -15.68
N TRP A 215 -13.30 -12.90 -14.79
CA TRP A 215 -14.66 -13.37 -14.55
C TRP A 215 -15.54 -13.48 -15.82
N PRO A 216 -15.54 -12.50 -16.75
CA PRO A 216 -16.29 -12.65 -18.01
C PRO A 216 -15.93 -13.92 -18.78
N LEU A 217 -14.65 -14.25 -18.88
CA LEU A 217 -14.19 -15.48 -19.55
C LEU A 217 -14.57 -16.74 -18.80
N VAL A 218 -14.48 -16.73 -17.46
CA VAL A 218 -14.92 -17.85 -16.62
C VAL A 218 -16.41 -18.12 -16.85
N LEU A 219 -17.25 -17.09 -16.75
CA LEU A 219 -18.71 -17.19 -16.90
C LEU A 219 -19.13 -17.60 -18.33
N GLN A 220 -18.35 -17.25 -19.33
CA GLN A 220 -18.64 -17.58 -20.72
C GLN A 220 -18.28 -19.03 -21.07
N ASN A 221 -17.18 -19.55 -20.50
CA ASN A 221 -16.57 -20.79 -20.99
C ASN A 221 -16.61 -21.94 -19.98
N SER A 222 -16.81 -21.70 -18.69
CA SER A 222 -16.82 -22.76 -17.68
C SER A 222 -18.16 -23.50 -17.66
N LYS A 223 -18.11 -24.81 -17.40
CA LYS A 223 -19.27 -25.67 -17.12
C LYS A 223 -19.32 -26.09 -15.67
N THR A 224 -18.15 -26.30 -15.07
CA THR A 224 -18.02 -26.61 -13.64
C THR A 224 -17.01 -25.65 -13.03
N ILE A 225 -17.33 -25.04 -11.90
CA ILE A 225 -16.48 -24.17 -11.12
C ILE A 225 -16.29 -24.81 -9.75
N VAL A 226 -15.04 -25.00 -9.34
CA VAL A 226 -14.71 -25.50 -8.00
C VAL A 226 -14.18 -24.36 -7.16
N LEU A 227 -14.91 -24.01 -6.08
CA LEU A 227 -14.47 -23.07 -5.06
C LEU A 227 -13.87 -23.85 -3.90
N TRP A 228 -12.54 -23.84 -3.81
CA TRP A 228 -11.81 -24.56 -2.78
C TRP A 228 -11.23 -23.59 -1.75
N GLY A 229 -11.88 -23.49 -0.58
CA GLY A 229 -11.53 -22.52 0.44
C GLY A 229 -11.59 -21.08 -0.07
N SER A 230 -12.55 -20.77 -0.94
CA SER A 230 -12.64 -19.49 -1.65
C SER A 230 -13.95 -18.78 -1.37
N ASP A 231 -13.90 -17.80 -0.47
CA ASP A 231 -15.01 -16.90 -0.18
C ASP A 231 -14.91 -15.63 -1.02
N LEU A 232 -15.50 -15.66 -2.21
CA LEU A 232 -15.41 -14.58 -3.20
C LEU A 232 -15.91 -13.24 -2.66
N LEU A 233 -17.09 -13.25 -2.02
CA LEU A 233 -17.74 -12.03 -1.56
C LEU A 233 -17.01 -11.37 -0.38
N LYS A 234 -16.33 -12.16 0.43
CA LYS A 234 -15.54 -11.68 1.55
C LYS A 234 -14.16 -11.20 1.06
N ASN A 235 -13.47 -12.04 0.29
CA ASN A 235 -12.09 -11.78 -0.10
C ASN A 235 -11.95 -10.54 -0.99
N GLN A 236 -12.97 -10.26 -1.81
CA GLN A 236 -12.96 -9.13 -2.73
C GLN A 236 -13.42 -7.80 -2.11
N GLN A 237 -13.74 -7.77 -0.82
CA GLN A 237 -14.01 -6.50 -0.13
C GLN A 237 -12.76 -5.66 0.10
N ALA A 238 -11.59 -6.26 0.03
CA ALA A 238 -10.31 -5.60 0.18
C ALA A 238 -9.31 -6.12 -0.85
N ASN A 239 -8.37 -5.29 -1.25
CA ASN A 239 -7.26 -5.69 -2.12
C ASN A 239 -5.97 -5.04 -1.62
N TRP A 240 -4.83 -5.50 -2.13
CA TRP A 240 -3.53 -4.87 -1.92
C TRP A 240 -3.49 -3.45 -2.47
N TRP A 241 -4.31 -3.19 -3.47
CA TRP A 241 -4.52 -1.89 -4.11
C TRP A 241 -5.90 -1.35 -3.72
N CYS A 242 -6.53 -0.60 -4.60
CA CYS A 242 -7.90 -0.14 -4.45
C CYS A 242 -8.83 -1.08 -5.24
N PRO A 243 -9.68 -1.89 -4.61
CA PRO A 243 -10.60 -2.78 -5.31
C PRO A 243 -11.72 -2.01 -6.00
N ASP A 244 -12.24 -2.59 -7.07
CA ASP A 244 -13.40 -2.10 -7.83
C ASP A 244 -14.74 -2.74 -7.42
N HIS A 245 -14.68 -3.86 -6.69
CA HIS A 245 -15.82 -4.65 -6.23
C HIS A 245 -16.70 -5.27 -7.34
N ASP A 246 -16.25 -5.30 -8.57
CA ASP A 246 -17.01 -5.86 -9.70
C ASP A 246 -17.34 -7.35 -9.55
N VAL A 247 -16.62 -8.06 -8.70
CA VAL A 247 -16.91 -9.48 -8.38
C VAL A 247 -18.35 -9.71 -7.92
N TYR A 248 -18.98 -8.73 -7.27
CA TYR A 248 -20.37 -8.86 -6.81
C TYR A 248 -21.36 -8.95 -7.98
N GLU A 249 -21.10 -8.23 -9.07
CA GLU A 249 -21.88 -8.34 -10.30
C GLU A 249 -21.65 -9.68 -10.98
N TYR A 250 -20.41 -10.16 -11.07
CA TYR A 250 -20.09 -11.46 -11.65
C TYR A 250 -20.65 -12.62 -10.81
N TYR A 251 -20.66 -12.48 -9.50
CA TYR A 251 -21.27 -13.47 -8.62
C TYR A 251 -22.79 -13.55 -8.84
N ALA A 252 -23.49 -12.42 -9.02
CA ALA A 252 -24.90 -12.41 -9.34
C ALA A 252 -25.19 -13.10 -10.71
N GLN A 253 -24.34 -12.89 -11.70
CA GLN A 253 -24.42 -13.58 -12.98
C GLN A 253 -24.14 -15.08 -12.83
N LEU A 254 -23.15 -15.47 -12.00
CA LEU A 254 -22.87 -16.86 -11.69
C LEU A 254 -24.10 -17.54 -11.08
N LYS A 255 -24.73 -16.93 -10.08
CA LYS A 255 -25.98 -17.47 -9.47
C LYS A 255 -27.07 -17.68 -10.52
N ALA A 256 -27.27 -16.72 -11.41
CA ALA A 256 -28.26 -16.85 -12.49
C ALA A 256 -27.95 -18.04 -13.41
N LYS A 257 -26.70 -18.26 -13.76
CA LYS A 257 -26.26 -19.38 -14.61
C LYS A 257 -26.37 -20.73 -13.92
N VAL A 258 -26.09 -20.77 -12.62
CA VAL A 258 -26.30 -21.99 -11.80
C VAL A 258 -27.79 -22.33 -11.74
N ALA A 259 -28.65 -21.35 -11.49
CA ALA A 259 -30.11 -21.54 -11.45
C ALA A 259 -30.68 -21.99 -12.81
N ALA A 260 -30.04 -21.57 -13.92
CA ALA A 260 -30.40 -21.99 -15.28
C ALA A 260 -29.82 -23.37 -15.66
N GLY A 261 -28.99 -23.99 -14.81
CA GLY A 261 -28.32 -25.26 -15.11
C GLY A 261 -27.20 -25.14 -16.15
N GLU A 262 -26.71 -23.94 -16.42
CA GLU A 262 -25.65 -23.69 -17.39
C GLU A 262 -24.25 -23.96 -16.82
N ILE A 263 -24.09 -23.71 -15.51
CA ILE A 263 -22.84 -23.89 -14.75
C ILE A 263 -23.16 -24.66 -13.46
N GLU A 264 -22.33 -25.64 -13.16
CA GLU A 264 -22.30 -26.31 -11.86
C GLU A 264 -21.24 -25.67 -10.96
N VAL A 265 -21.55 -25.46 -9.68
CA VAL A 265 -20.58 -24.98 -8.68
C VAL A 265 -20.40 -26.02 -7.58
N ILE A 266 -19.16 -26.41 -7.36
CA ILE A 266 -18.75 -27.28 -6.26
C ILE A 266 -17.99 -26.43 -5.25
N SER A 267 -18.52 -26.31 -4.04
CA SER A 267 -17.89 -25.53 -2.96
C SER A 267 -17.32 -26.43 -1.90
N ILE A 268 -16.05 -26.31 -1.62
CA ILE A 268 -15.30 -27.07 -0.62
C ILE A 268 -14.72 -26.08 0.39
N ASP A 269 -15.38 -25.92 1.52
CA ASP A 269 -15.00 -24.97 2.56
C ASP A 269 -15.43 -25.48 3.94
N PRO A 270 -14.65 -25.30 5.01
CA PRO A 270 -15.06 -25.66 6.37
C PRO A 270 -16.15 -24.75 6.94
N VAL A 271 -16.42 -23.59 6.30
CA VAL A 271 -17.40 -22.59 6.75
C VAL A 271 -18.38 -22.28 5.63
N VAL A 272 -19.67 -22.34 5.93
CA VAL A 272 -20.71 -21.87 5.01
C VAL A 272 -20.84 -20.35 5.15
N THR A 273 -20.64 -19.63 4.06
CA THR A 273 -20.76 -18.18 3.98
C THR A 273 -21.74 -17.79 2.87
N SER A 274 -22.05 -16.49 2.74
CA SER A 274 -22.94 -16.00 1.68
C SER A 274 -22.45 -16.31 0.26
N THR A 275 -21.16 -16.58 0.08
CA THR A 275 -20.61 -17.05 -1.21
C THR A 275 -21.12 -18.46 -1.57
N HIS A 276 -21.54 -19.28 -0.60
CA HIS A 276 -21.99 -20.67 -0.79
C HIS A 276 -23.52 -20.79 -0.92
N GLU A 277 -24.24 -19.68 -0.95
CA GLU A 277 -25.69 -19.60 -1.13
C GLU A 277 -26.03 -19.47 -2.62
N TYR A 278 -26.02 -20.59 -3.35
CA TYR A 278 -26.35 -20.64 -4.78
C TYR A 278 -27.83 -20.92 -5.01
#